data_1e35d609b5677c45df114bc72cde8e79
#
_entry.id   1e35d609b5677c45df114bc72cde8e79
#
_cell.length_a   1.000
_cell.length_b   1.000
_cell.length_c   1.000
_cell.angle_alpha   90.00
_cell.angle_beta   90.00
_cell.angle_gamma   90.00
#
_symmetry.space_group_name_H-M   'P 1'
#
loop_
_entity.id
_entity.type
_entity.pdbx_description
1 polymer ?
#
loop_
_entity_poly.entity_id
_entity_poly.type
_entity_poly.pdbx_seq_one_letter_code
_entity_poly.pdbx_strand_id
1 'polypeptide(L)'
;MYGQLQRRIQELDKEVEHQASQRPHSRRLMTHPGVGAVTALATEVFLGDASRFRKGNQVASYIGMIPCEHSSGKRQRLGKLTKEGNKLLRYLWTEATLHAVEKDGELKHFYRRKLVHKGMGKARIAVARKLGIRLWIMLRDQIDYAEFCRRGQLRQKGKAHAGMPELQHGPAMQ
;
A
#
# COMPACT_ATOMS: atom_id res chain seq x y z
N MET A 1 18.91 31.87 12.83
CA MET A 1 17.58 31.22 12.81
C MET A 1 17.52 30.04 11.85
N TYR A 2 17.88 30.16 10.56
CA TYR A 2 17.85 29.07 9.58
C TYR A 2 18.73 27.86 9.98
N GLY A 3 19.96 28.08 10.42
CA GLY A 3 20.88 27.01 10.83
C GLY A 3 20.46 26.26 12.11
N GLN A 4 19.72 26.90 13.01
CA GLN A 4 19.19 26.22 14.20
C GLN A 4 18.03 25.28 13.83
N LEU A 5 17.14 25.73 12.93
CA LEU A 5 16.04 24.89 12.43
C LEU A 5 16.56 23.67 11.70
N GLN A 6 17.59 23.85 10.86
CA GLN A 6 18.19 22.76 10.10
C GLN A 6 18.85 21.72 11.01
N ARG A 7 19.57 22.15 12.06
CA ARG A 7 20.13 21.23 13.07
C ARG A 7 19.02 20.46 13.78
N ARG A 8 17.93 21.13 14.16
CA ARG A 8 16.82 20.47 14.85
C ARG A 8 16.12 19.44 13.96
N ILE A 9 15.95 19.72 12.67
CA ILE A 9 15.41 18.73 11.71
C ILE A 9 16.33 17.51 11.65
N GLN A 10 17.65 17.70 11.53
CA GLN A 10 18.61 16.58 11.48
C GLN A 10 18.62 15.73 12.76
N GLU A 11 18.46 16.37 13.92
CA GLU A 11 18.36 15.65 15.21
C GLU A 11 17.10 14.79 15.24
N LEU A 12 15.95 15.34 14.81
CA LEU A 12 14.68 14.62 14.76
C LEU A 12 14.70 13.48 13.73
N ASP A 13 15.32 13.69 12.57
CA ASP A 13 15.48 12.64 11.56
C ASP A 13 16.28 11.47 12.10
N LYS A 14 17.40 11.73 12.78
CA LYS A 14 18.22 10.69 13.44
C LYS A 14 17.43 9.95 14.52
N GLU A 15 16.64 10.66 15.32
CA GLU A 15 15.81 10.04 16.35
C GLU A 15 14.75 9.13 15.73
N VAL A 16 14.07 9.57 14.66
CA VAL A 16 13.09 8.76 13.93
C VAL A 16 13.74 7.53 13.32
N GLU A 17 14.91 7.65 12.72
CA GLU A 17 15.67 6.53 12.18
C GLU A 17 16.06 5.54 13.28
N HIS A 18 16.54 6.06 14.40
CA HIS A 18 16.86 5.23 15.58
C HIS A 18 15.63 4.47 16.06
N GLN A 19 14.53 5.15 16.31
CA GLN A 19 13.27 4.53 16.77
C GLN A 19 12.74 3.49 15.77
N ALA A 20 12.79 3.76 14.48
CA ALA A 20 12.37 2.82 13.46
C ALA A 20 13.26 1.57 13.42
N SER A 21 14.58 1.73 13.62
CA SER A 21 15.54 0.63 13.64
C SER A 21 15.39 -0.30 14.84
N GLN A 22 14.94 0.22 15.98
CA GLN A 22 14.70 -0.57 17.20
C GLN A 22 13.41 -1.39 17.13
N ARG A 23 12.48 -1.03 16.25
CA ARG A 23 11.16 -1.67 16.14
C ARG A 23 11.14 -2.75 15.05
N PRO A 24 10.88 -4.03 15.39
CA PRO A 24 10.87 -5.12 14.41
C PRO A 24 9.85 -4.90 13.28
N HIS A 25 8.70 -4.32 13.59
CA HIS A 25 7.66 -4.03 12.60
C HIS A 25 8.07 -2.94 11.62
N SER A 26 8.60 -1.81 12.12
CA SER A 26 9.11 -0.73 11.27
C SER A 26 10.25 -1.21 10.38
N ARG A 27 11.19 -2.01 10.89
CA ARG A 27 12.28 -2.60 10.09
C ARG A 27 11.75 -3.44 8.92
N ARG A 28 10.73 -4.27 9.16
CA ARG A 28 10.10 -5.05 8.09
C ARG A 28 9.46 -4.16 7.04
N LEU A 29 8.74 -3.11 7.46
CA LEU A 29 8.12 -2.17 6.52
C LEU A 29 9.15 -1.41 5.67
N MET A 30 10.31 -1.08 6.24
CA MET A 30 11.41 -0.42 5.53
C MET A 30 12.05 -1.30 4.44
N THR A 31 11.81 -2.61 4.42
CA THR A 31 12.23 -3.48 3.32
C THR A 31 11.45 -3.23 2.03
N HIS A 32 10.26 -2.59 2.11
CA HIS A 32 9.50 -2.20 0.93
C HIS A 32 10.18 -1.02 0.22
N PRO A 33 10.47 -1.14 -1.10
CA PRO A 33 11.12 -0.07 -1.85
C PRO A 33 10.29 1.22 -1.82
N GLY A 34 10.94 2.34 -1.49
CA GLY A 34 10.30 3.65 -1.35
C GLY A 34 9.68 3.93 0.02
N VAL A 35 9.83 3.03 0.99
CA VAL A 35 9.38 3.24 2.37
C VAL A 35 10.57 3.51 3.27
N GLY A 36 10.71 4.76 3.73
CA GLY A 36 11.72 5.17 4.69
C GLY A 36 11.26 5.06 6.15
N ALA A 37 12.16 5.40 7.08
CA ALA A 37 11.94 5.31 8.53
C ALA A 37 10.67 6.04 9.00
N VAL A 38 10.47 7.27 8.53
CA VAL A 38 9.29 8.09 8.88
C VAL A 38 8.00 7.41 8.48
N THR A 39 7.93 6.91 7.23
CA THR A 39 6.72 6.25 6.71
C THR A 39 6.46 4.92 7.40
N ALA A 40 7.51 4.14 7.66
CA ALA A 40 7.41 2.86 8.35
C ALA A 40 6.93 3.04 9.80
N LEU A 41 7.59 3.92 10.56
CA LEU A 41 7.25 4.21 11.95
C LEU A 41 5.84 4.77 12.07
N ALA A 42 5.47 5.74 11.22
CA ALA A 42 4.12 6.30 11.21
C ALA A 42 3.07 5.23 10.87
N THR A 43 3.37 4.33 9.92
CA THR A 43 2.45 3.24 9.56
C THR A 43 2.22 2.30 10.75
N GLU A 44 3.29 1.87 11.43
CA GLU A 44 3.19 1.03 12.63
C GLU A 44 2.38 1.71 13.73
N VAL A 45 2.73 2.95 14.09
CA VAL A 45 2.13 3.68 15.22
C VAL A 45 0.66 4.00 14.95
N PHE A 46 0.31 4.51 13.77
CA PHE A 46 -1.06 4.94 13.48
C PHE A 46 -2.00 3.81 13.11
N LEU A 47 -1.51 2.71 12.54
CA LEU A 47 -2.35 1.53 12.35
C LEU A 47 -2.51 0.74 13.66
N GLY A 48 -1.51 0.78 14.55
CA GLY A 48 -1.53 0.02 15.80
C GLY A 48 -1.67 -1.48 15.54
N ASP A 49 -2.60 -2.13 16.23
CA ASP A 49 -2.90 -3.53 15.98
C ASP A 49 -3.49 -3.74 14.58
N ALA A 50 -2.65 -4.27 13.69
CA ALA A 50 -3.03 -4.51 12.29
C ALA A 50 -4.08 -5.63 12.14
N SER A 51 -4.24 -6.51 13.13
CA SER A 51 -5.19 -7.63 13.10
C SER A 51 -6.64 -7.18 13.22
N ARG A 52 -6.89 -6.00 13.77
CA ARG A 52 -8.25 -5.41 13.88
C ARG A 52 -8.91 -5.16 12.52
N PHE A 53 -8.13 -5.09 11.44
CA PHE A 53 -8.67 -4.92 10.09
C PHE A 53 -8.77 -6.28 9.39
N ARG A 54 -9.97 -6.68 9.02
CA ARG A 54 -10.21 -7.95 8.31
C ARG A 54 -9.85 -7.87 6.81
N LYS A 55 -9.94 -6.68 6.21
CA LYS A 55 -9.75 -6.47 4.76
C LYS A 55 -9.00 -5.14 4.51
N GLY A 56 -8.18 -5.10 3.46
CA GLY A 56 -7.44 -3.89 3.08
C GLY A 56 -8.32 -2.67 2.78
N ASN A 57 -9.59 -2.89 2.37
CA ASN A 57 -10.56 -1.79 2.19
C ASN A 57 -10.88 -1.08 3.52
N GLN A 58 -10.91 -1.79 4.65
CA GLN A 58 -11.12 -1.18 5.96
C GLN A 58 -9.94 -0.29 6.36
N VAL A 59 -8.71 -0.69 6.03
CA VAL A 59 -7.52 0.15 6.22
C VAL A 59 -7.61 1.42 5.37
N ALA A 60 -7.97 1.27 4.10
CA ALA A 60 -8.13 2.40 3.19
C ALA A 60 -9.25 3.37 3.66
N SER A 61 -10.33 2.85 4.22
CA SER A 61 -11.41 3.62 4.83
C SER A 61 -10.93 4.36 6.08
N TYR A 62 -10.25 3.64 6.97
CA TYR A 62 -9.71 4.22 8.22
C TYR A 62 -8.75 5.40 7.99
N ILE A 63 -7.99 5.36 6.89
CA ILE A 63 -7.08 6.45 6.49
C ILE A 63 -7.81 7.52 5.65
N GLY A 64 -9.06 7.29 5.24
CA GLY A 64 -9.82 8.21 4.40
C GLY A 64 -9.35 8.26 2.94
N MET A 65 -8.82 7.12 2.43
CA MET A 65 -8.38 6.97 1.03
C MET A 65 -9.42 6.23 0.17
N ILE A 66 -10.68 6.33 0.52
CA ILE A 66 -11.81 5.84 -0.26
C ILE A 66 -12.62 7.02 -0.81
N PRO A 67 -13.27 6.88 -1.97
CA PRO A 67 -14.19 7.91 -2.44
C PRO A 67 -15.44 7.98 -1.55
N CYS A 68 -15.96 9.19 -1.36
CA CYS A 68 -17.31 9.37 -0.81
C CYS A 68 -18.31 8.73 -1.77
N GLU A 69 -19.30 8.06 -1.24
CA GLU A 69 -20.39 7.50 -2.01
C GLU A 69 -21.65 8.35 -1.82
N HIS A 70 -22.17 8.86 -2.93
CA HIS A 70 -23.41 9.61 -3.01
C HIS A 70 -24.41 8.81 -3.86
N SER A 71 -24.74 7.60 -3.39
CA SER A 71 -25.63 6.70 -4.11
C SER A 71 -27.08 6.95 -3.69
N SER A 72 -27.97 7.10 -4.67
CA SER A 72 -29.41 7.10 -4.47
C SER A 72 -30.04 6.06 -5.41
N GLY A 73 -30.74 5.10 -4.84
CA GLY A 73 -31.36 4.00 -5.59
C GLY A 73 -30.36 3.13 -6.35
N LYS A 74 -30.61 2.86 -7.63
CA LYS A 74 -29.76 1.98 -8.48
C LYS A 74 -28.50 2.64 -9.04
N ARG A 75 -28.28 3.93 -8.80
CA ARG A 75 -27.17 4.69 -9.41
C ARG A 75 -26.06 4.99 -8.40
N GLN A 76 -24.92 4.31 -8.55
CA GLN A 76 -23.73 4.56 -7.73
C GLN A 76 -22.97 5.79 -8.25
N ARG A 77 -22.85 6.83 -7.42
CA ARG A 77 -22.05 8.03 -7.71
C ARG A 77 -20.89 8.12 -6.72
N LEU A 78 -19.67 7.96 -7.22
CA LEU A 78 -18.45 8.12 -6.44
C LEU A 78 -17.97 9.57 -6.50
N GLY A 79 -17.86 10.20 -5.34
CA GLY A 79 -17.39 11.57 -5.18
C GLY A 79 -15.87 11.69 -4.96
N LYS A 80 -15.50 12.79 -4.28
CA LYS A 80 -14.12 13.03 -3.83
C LYS A 80 -13.73 12.04 -2.74
N LEU A 81 -12.43 11.99 -2.39
CA LEU A 81 -11.96 11.20 -1.23
C LEU A 81 -12.63 11.70 0.06
N THR A 82 -12.96 10.78 0.96
CA THR A 82 -13.55 11.11 2.26
C THR A 82 -12.63 12.01 3.07
N LYS A 83 -11.31 11.77 3.00
CA LYS A 83 -10.27 12.45 3.77
C LYS A 83 -10.47 12.38 5.29
N GLU A 84 -11.41 11.58 5.75
CA GLU A 84 -11.58 11.22 7.15
C GLU A 84 -10.41 10.33 7.60
N GLY A 85 -10.00 10.46 8.86
CA GLY A 85 -8.87 9.72 9.40
C GLY A 85 -7.52 10.46 9.35
N ASN A 86 -6.41 9.75 9.54
CA ASN A 86 -5.11 10.36 9.78
C ASN A 86 -4.54 11.07 8.56
N LYS A 87 -4.46 12.41 8.63
CA LYS A 87 -3.95 13.27 7.55
C LYS A 87 -2.46 13.05 7.27
N LEU A 88 -1.67 12.86 8.34
CA LEU A 88 -0.21 12.67 8.21
C LEU A 88 0.11 11.35 7.52
N LEU A 89 -0.53 10.26 7.93
CA LEU A 89 -0.29 8.96 7.32
C LEU A 89 -0.71 8.93 5.84
N ARG A 90 -1.83 9.58 5.50
CA ARG A 90 -2.26 9.78 4.11
C ARG A 90 -1.22 10.52 3.27
N TYR A 91 -0.65 11.60 3.83
CA TYR A 91 0.42 12.36 3.21
C TYR A 91 1.67 11.50 2.99
N LEU A 92 2.17 10.83 4.03
CA LEU A 92 3.37 10.02 3.96
C LEU A 92 3.24 8.87 2.95
N TRP A 93 2.10 8.19 2.90
CA TRP A 93 1.87 7.14 1.89
C TRP A 93 1.83 7.71 0.47
N THR A 94 1.30 8.92 0.31
CA THR A 94 1.27 9.59 -0.99
C THR A 94 2.66 10.01 -1.45
N GLU A 95 3.50 10.52 -0.54
CA GLU A 95 4.91 10.86 -0.84
C GLU A 95 5.73 9.60 -1.15
N ALA A 96 5.60 8.55 -0.35
CA ALA A 96 6.32 7.29 -0.55
C ALA A 96 6.02 6.65 -1.93
N THR A 97 4.87 6.95 -2.56
CA THR A 97 4.53 6.37 -3.87
C THR A 97 5.47 6.79 -4.98
N LEU A 98 6.07 7.97 -4.93
CA LEU A 98 6.98 8.44 -5.96
C LEU A 98 8.19 7.49 -6.07
N HIS A 99 8.81 7.21 -4.94
CA HIS A 99 9.96 6.30 -4.87
C HIS A 99 9.56 4.84 -5.05
N ALA A 100 8.39 4.44 -4.54
CA ALA A 100 7.90 3.07 -4.70
C ALA A 100 7.62 2.72 -6.18
N VAL A 101 7.04 3.65 -6.95
CA VAL A 101 6.76 3.46 -8.38
C VAL A 101 8.04 3.32 -9.21
N GLU A 102 9.12 3.99 -8.82
CA GLU A 102 10.40 3.88 -9.52
C GLU A 102 11.03 2.49 -9.35
N LYS A 103 10.93 1.91 -8.16
CA LYS A 103 11.65 0.70 -7.75
C LYS A 103 10.80 -0.58 -7.81
N ASP A 104 9.48 -0.48 -7.78
CA ASP A 104 8.54 -1.61 -7.82
C ASP A 104 7.83 -1.69 -9.17
N GLY A 105 8.16 -2.72 -9.96
CA GLY A 105 7.61 -2.90 -11.31
C GLY A 105 6.09 -3.08 -11.35
N GLU A 106 5.48 -3.73 -10.34
CA GLU A 106 4.03 -3.92 -10.26
C GLU A 106 3.32 -2.60 -9.96
N LEU A 107 3.85 -1.79 -9.03
CA LEU A 107 3.31 -0.46 -8.72
C LEU A 107 3.51 0.48 -9.91
N LYS A 108 4.65 0.40 -10.60
CA LYS A 108 4.92 1.16 -11.83
C LYS A 108 3.91 0.86 -12.93
N HIS A 109 3.66 -0.42 -13.19
CA HIS A 109 2.64 -0.83 -14.17
C HIS A 109 1.24 -0.37 -13.77
N PHE A 110 0.88 -0.54 -12.50
CA PHE A 110 -0.41 -0.08 -11.98
C PHE A 110 -0.57 1.45 -12.09
N TYR A 111 0.48 2.21 -11.75
CA TYR A 111 0.49 3.66 -11.88
C TYR A 111 0.26 4.12 -13.32
N ARG A 112 1.03 3.58 -14.27
CA ARG A 112 0.91 3.92 -15.70
C ARG A 112 -0.51 3.67 -16.22
N ARG A 113 -1.09 2.53 -15.91
CA ARG A 113 -2.47 2.21 -16.29
C ARG A 113 -3.49 3.18 -15.71
N LYS A 114 -3.31 3.61 -14.44
CA LYS A 114 -4.20 4.61 -13.82
C LYS A 114 -3.99 6.01 -14.35
N LEU A 115 -2.76 6.36 -14.71
CA LEU A 115 -2.40 7.67 -15.26
C LEU A 115 -3.17 7.96 -16.55
N VAL A 116 -3.20 7.01 -17.48
CA VAL A 116 -3.90 7.14 -18.77
C VAL A 116 -5.39 7.45 -18.59
N HIS A 117 -6.06 6.80 -17.64
CA HIS A 117 -7.53 6.93 -17.49
C HIS A 117 -7.98 8.00 -16.48
N LYS A 118 -7.13 8.40 -15.53
CA LYS A 118 -7.58 9.20 -14.37
C LYS A 118 -6.75 10.45 -14.10
N GLY A 119 -5.68 10.66 -14.86
CA GLY A 119 -4.72 11.73 -14.61
C GLY A 119 -3.82 11.50 -13.39
N MET A 120 -2.77 12.33 -13.27
CA MET A 120 -1.64 12.14 -12.34
C MET A 120 -2.06 12.11 -10.87
N GLY A 121 -2.85 13.06 -10.41
CA GLY A 121 -3.24 13.15 -9.00
C GLY A 121 -4.05 11.93 -8.53
N LYS A 122 -5.04 11.50 -9.32
CA LYS A 122 -5.87 10.33 -8.99
C LYS A 122 -5.08 9.03 -9.10
N ALA A 123 -4.15 8.93 -10.06
CA ALA A 123 -3.26 7.79 -10.21
C ALA A 123 -2.34 7.64 -8.99
N ARG A 124 -1.72 8.74 -8.53
CA ARG A 124 -0.87 8.79 -7.34
C ARG A 124 -1.61 8.32 -6.08
N ILE A 125 -2.83 8.81 -5.85
CA ILE A 125 -3.67 8.39 -4.72
C ILE A 125 -4.06 6.90 -4.82
N ALA A 126 -4.35 6.39 -6.01
CA ALA A 126 -4.66 4.97 -6.18
C ALA A 126 -3.45 4.07 -5.84
N VAL A 127 -2.24 4.50 -6.20
CA VAL A 127 -1.00 3.81 -5.82
C VAL A 127 -0.75 3.91 -4.33
N ALA A 128 -0.92 5.10 -3.72
CA ALA A 128 -0.77 5.30 -2.28
C ALA A 128 -1.68 4.37 -1.48
N ARG A 129 -2.93 4.23 -1.90
CA ARG A 129 -3.86 3.26 -1.31
C ARG A 129 -3.36 1.81 -1.47
N LYS A 130 -2.86 1.43 -2.66
CA LYS A 130 -2.32 0.09 -2.89
C LYS A 130 -1.07 -0.16 -2.04
N LEU A 131 -0.16 0.82 -1.96
CA LEU A 131 1.02 0.77 -1.11
C LEU A 131 0.63 0.59 0.37
N GLY A 132 -0.27 1.41 0.88
CA GLY A 132 -0.71 1.32 2.27
C GLY A 132 -1.34 -0.03 2.63
N ILE A 133 -2.12 -0.63 1.72
CA ILE A 133 -2.66 -1.98 1.90
C ILE A 133 -1.54 -3.02 1.93
N ARG A 134 -0.48 -2.89 1.12
CA ARG A 134 0.69 -3.78 1.17
C ARG A 134 1.41 -3.67 2.50
N LEU A 135 1.67 -2.44 2.98
CA LEU A 135 2.30 -2.21 4.28
C LEU A 135 1.47 -2.78 5.43
N TRP A 136 0.14 -2.65 5.36
CA TRP A 136 -0.74 -3.29 6.33
C TRP A 136 -0.63 -4.83 6.29
N ILE A 137 -0.58 -5.46 5.11
CA ILE A 137 -0.41 -6.92 5.00
C ILE A 137 0.93 -7.34 5.62
N MET A 138 2.02 -6.62 5.30
CA MET A 138 3.34 -6.89 5.86
C MET A 138 3.35 -6.77 7.38
N LEU A 139 2.67 -5.75 7.92
CA LEU A 139 2.53 -5.53 9.36
C LEU A 139 1.71 -6.63 10.03
N ARG A 140 0.53 -6.97 9.49
CA ARG A 140 -0.38 -7.99 10.01
C ARG A 140 0.25 -9.38 10.00
N ASP A 141 0.87 -9.74 8.89
CA ASP A 141 1.43 -11.08 8.67
C ASP A 141 2.89 -11.18 9.18
N GLN A 142 3.44 -10.07 9.67
CA GLN A 142 4.81 -9.95 10.20
C GLN A 142 5.88 -10.41 9.19
N ILE A 143 5.70 -10.08 7.92
CA ILE A 143 6.58 -10.45 6.82
C ILE A 143 7.31 -9.25 6.23
N ASP A 144 8.46 -9.51 5.61
CA ASP A 144 9.20 -8.53 4.82
C ASP A 144 8.66 -8.41 3.39
N TYR A 145 9.23 -7.51 2.61
CA TYR A 145 8.80 -7.28 1.23
C TYR A 145 9.11 -8.47 0.30
N ALA A 146 10.21 -9.18 0.52
CA ALA A 146 10.59 -10.34 -0.29
C ALA A 146 9.55 -11.47 -0.15
N GLU A 147 9.17 -11.78 1.09
CA GLU A 147 8.14 -12.77 1.40
C GLU A 147 6.76 -12.34 0.89
N PHE A 148 6.43 -11.03 1.00
CA PHE A 148 5.20 -10.48 0.43
C PHE A 148 5.13 -10.74 -1.08
N CYS A 149 6.20 -10.47 -1.82
CA CYS A 149 6.28 -10.72 -3.26
C CYS A 149 6.17 -12.21 -3.59
N ARG A 150 6.86 -13.07 -2.84
CA ARG A 150 6.81 -14.54 -3.00
C ARG A 150 5.37 -15.06 -2.86
N ARG A 151 4.66 -14.66 -1.82
CA ARG A 151 3.24 -15.03 -1.61
C ARG A 151 2.34 -14.51 -2.73
N GLY A 152 2.60 -13.31 -3.24
CA GLY A 152 1.89 -12.74 -4.38
C GLY A 152 2.02 -13.57 -5.64
N GLN A 153 3.23 -14.03 -5.96
CA GLN A 153 3.51 -14.88 -7.13
C GLN A 153 2.84 -16.25 -7.02
N LEU A 154 2.89 -16.88 -5.84
CA LEU A 154 2.22 -18.17 -5.60
C LEU A 154 0.71 -18.07 -5.81
N ARG A 155 0.08 -17.00 -5.34
CA ARG A 155 -1.37 -16.75 -5.57
C ARG A 155 -1.72 -16.57 -7.04
N GLN A 156 -0.86 -15.94 -7.83
CA GLN A 156 -1.07 -15.77 -9.27
C GLN A 156 -0.94 -17.10 -10.01
N LYS A 157 0.08 -17.92 -9.70
CA LYS A 157 0.26 -19.25 -10.28
C LYS A 157 -0.90 -20.19 -9.96
N GLY A 158 -1.38 -20.20 -8.72
CA GLY A 158 -2.54 -21.00 -8.31
C GLY A 158 -3.83 -20.61 -9.04
N LYS A 159 -4.05 -19.31 -9.32
CA LYS A 159 -5.20 -18.87 -10.11
C LYS A 159 -5.09 -19.24 -11.58
N ALA A 160 -3.89 -19.19 -12.16
CA ALA A 160 -3.67 -19.61 -13.54
C ALA A 160 -3.94 -21.12 -13.73
N HIS A 161 -3.58 -21.95 -12.75
CA HIS A 161 -3.82 -23.40 -12.80
C HIS A 161 -5.30 -23.77 -12.60
N ALA A 162 -6.02 -23.03 -11.76
CA ALA A 162 -7.45 -23.27 -11.52
C ALA A 162 -8.36 -22.80 -12.67
N GLY A 163 -7.82 -22.08 -13.65
CA GLY A 163 -8.55 -21.58 -14.83
C GLY A 163 -8.37 -22.36 -16.11
N MET A 164 -7.57 -23.44 -16.12
CA MET A 164 -7.46 -24.33 -17.29
C MET A 164 -8.60 -25.34 -17.26
N PRO A 165 -9.51 -25.35 -18.27
CA PRO A 165 -10.47 -26.45 -18.41
C PRO A 165 -9.69 -27.74 -18.70
N GLU A 166 -10.02 -28.81 -17.96
CA GLU A 166 -9.56 -30.16 -18.30
C GLU A 166 -9.97 -30.47 -19.74
N LEU A 167 -9.01 -30.64 -20.62
CA LEU A 167 -9.22 -31.23 -21.93
C LEU A 167 -9.65 -32.67 -21.69
N GLN A 168 -10.96 -32.92 -21.70
CA GLN A 168 -11.50 -34.24 -21.74
C GLN A 168 -11.00 -34.94 -23.01
N HIS A 169 -10.11 -35.90 -22.84
CA HIS A 169 -9.76 -36.86 -23.88
C HIS A 169 -11.04 -37.66 -24.17
N GLY A 170 -11.68 -37.34 -25.30
CA GLY A 170 -12.75 -38.16 -25.83
C GLY A 170 -12.27 -39.58 -26.11
N PRO A 171 -13.15 -40.61 -25.91
CA PRO A 171 -12.77 -41.98 -26.14
C PRO A 171 -12.46 -42.21 -27.61
N ALA A 172 -11.33 -42.89 -27.88
CA ALA A 172 -10.96 -43.38 -29.21
C ALA A 172 -12.05 -44.35 -29.70
N MET A 173 -12.69 -44.00 -30.80
CA MET A 173 -13.55 -44.94 -31.54
C MET A 173 -12.69 -46.05 -32.17
N GLN A 174 -12.97 -47.28 -31.78
CA GLN A 174 -12.58 -48.46 -32.52
C GLN A 174 -13.43 -48.63 -33.76
#